data_d521005d03173370b1d3deb8b55d5fb7
#
_entry.id   d521005d03173370b1d3deb8b55d5fb7
#
_cell.length_a   1.000
_cell.length_b   1.000
_cell.length_c   1.000
_cell.angle_alpha   90.00
_cell.angle_beta   90.00
_cell.angle_gamma   90.00
#
_symmetry.space_group_name_H-M   'P 1'
#
loop_
_entity.id
_entity.type
_entity.pdbx_description
1 polymer ?
#
loop_
_entity_poly.entity_id
_entity_poly.type
_entity_poly.pdbx_seq_one_letter_code
_entity_poly.pdbx_strand_id
1 'polypeptide(L)'
;QKDPVSEYNTMLWNNGTDAGKEAARKQKRKLTYIANIYVVKDPANPANEGKVFLYKFGKKIFDKLTAAMQPEFEDEEAIDPFDFWQGANFKLKAKNVAGYRNYDSSEFARPDALLDDDDAMEAIWKKEYSLAELVAADQFKSYDDLKKRLDYVLGNKGTPRFQDEESVMEEEEFRQQNRGSSRELTEDLRGELNSLQPTRSSSVDEDEDDDAMSYFAKLAEE
;
A
#
# COMPACT_ATOMS: atom_id res chain seq x y z
N GLN A 1 -14.75 -10.02 8.82
CA GLN A 1 -14.99 -10.96 7.72
C GLN A 1 -13.94 -12.06 7.81
N LYS A 2 -14.35 -13.33 7.68
CA LYS A 2 -13.43 -14.48 7.66
C LYS A 2 -12.67 -14.51 6.35
N ASP A 3 -11.39 -14.86 6.41
CA ASP A 3 -10.49 -14.88 5.26
C ASP A 3 -9.57 -16.11 5.37
N PRO A 4 -9.62 -17.05 4.42
CA PRO A 4 -8.89 -18.31 4.50
C PRO A 4 -7.37 -18.11 4.50
N VAL A 5 -6.86 -17.05 3.87
CA VAL A 5 -5.43 -16.75 3.88
C VAL A 5 -4.98 -16.28 5.26
N SER A 6 -5.79 -15.44 5.92
CA SER A 6 -5.50 -15.01 7.30
C SER A 6 -5.59 -16.17 8.30
N GLU A 7 -6.53 -17.10 8.12
CA GLU A 7 -6.64 -18.31 8.94
C GLU A 7 -5.40 -19.21 8.75
N TYR A 8 -4.98 -19.44 7.52
CA TYR A 8 -3.76 -20.17 7.21
C TYR A 8 -2.51 -19.50 7.80
N ASN A 9 -2.42 -18.18 7.69
CA ASN A 9 -1.32 -17.41 8.25
C ASN A 9 -1.24 -17.51 9.78
N THR A 10 -2.40 -17.48 10.45
CA THR A 10 -2.50 -17.71 11.90
C THR A 10 -2.06 -19.12 12.28
N MET A 11 -2.40 -20.12 11.49
CA MET A 11 -1.95 -21.49 11.69
C MET A 11 -0.42 -21.59 11.57
N LEU A 12 0.18 -21.00 10.56
CA LEU A 12 1.64 -20.98 10.37
C LEU A 12 2.35 -20.32 11.56
N TRP A 13 1.79 -19.23 12.06
CA TRP A 13 2.35 -18.52 13.22
C TRP A 13 2.29 -19.37 14.48
N ASN A 14 1.16 -20.03 14.72
CA ASN A 14 0.92 -20.84 15.92
C ASN A 14 1.66 -22.18 15.89
N ASN A 15 2.12 -22.67 14.74
CA ASN A 15 2.96 -23.87 14.65
C ASN A 15 4.32 -23.73 15.37
N GLY A 16 4.69 -22.50 15.74
CA GLY A 16 5.88 -22.24 16.59
C GLY A 16 7.22 -22.44 15.90
N THR A 17 7.25 -22.91 14.64
CA THR A 17 8.52 -23.09 13.90
C THR A 17 8.99 -21.76 13.32
N ASP A 18 10.31 -21.53 13.31
CA ASP A 18 10.87 -20.29 12.76
C ASP A 18 10.54 -20.09 11.28
N ALA A 19 10.58 -21.15 10.50
CA ALA A 19 10.16 -21.13 9.09
C ALA A 19 8.68 -20.75 8.92
N GLY A 20 7.80 -21.27 9.79
CA GLY A 20 6.37 -20.92 9.79
C GLY A 20 6.14 -19.45 10.14
N LYS A 21 6.83 -18.95 11.15
CA LYS A 21 6.77 -17.52 11.55
C LYS A 21 7.29 -16.60 10.46
N GLU A 22 8.38 -16.95 9.79
CA GLU A 22 8.94 -16.18 8.69
C GLU A 22 7.98 -16.14 7.49
N ALA A 23 7.40 -17.28 7.09
CA ALA A 23 6.37 -17.35 6.06
C ALA A 23 5.15 -16.48 6.43
N ALA A 24 4.70 -16.55 7.68
CA ALA A 24 3.59 -15.75 8.17
C ALA A 24 3.87 -14.24 8.13
N ARG A 25 5.09 -13.80 8.44
CA ARG A 25 5.51 -12.39 8.33
C ARG A 25 5.46 -11.91 6.88
N LYS A 26 6.00 -12.68 5.94
CA LYS A 26 6.00 -12.37 4.49
C LYS A 26 4.58 -12.28 3.89
N GLN A 27 3.63 -13.03 4.45
CA GLN A 27 2.24 -13.09 3.99
C GLN A 27 1.28 -12.20 4.79
N LYS A 28 1.79 -11.38 5.69
CA LYS A 28 0.98 -10.51 6.54
C LYS A 28 0.14 -9.54 5.72
N ARG A 29 -1.14 -9.42 6.08
CA ARG A 29 -2.04 -8.42 5.48
C ARG A 29 -1.50 -7.02 5.69
N LYS A 30 -1.52 -6.22 4.63
CA LYS A 30 -1.13 -4.82 4.66
C LYS A 30 -2.38 -3.94 4.61
N LEU A 31 -2.55 -3.11 5.65
CA LEU A 31 -3.61 -2.10 5.66
C LEU A 31 -3.17 -0.88 4.84
N THR A 32 -4.05 -0.45 3.97
CA THR A 32 -3.87 0.78 3.17
C THR A 32 -5.14 1.61 3.23
N TYR A 33 -4.98 2.91 3.13
CA TYR A 33 -6.06 3.89 3.13
C TYR A 33 -6.14 4.55 1.76
N ILE A 34 -7.34 4.94 1.37
CA ILE A 34 -7.59 5.63 0.10
C ILE A 34 -8.47 6.84 0.40
N ALA A 35 -8.11 7.98 -0.16
CA ALA A 35 -8.91 9.20 -0.11
C ALA A 35 -8.91 9.89 -1.47
N ASN A 36 -9.94 10.70 -1.72
CA ASN A 36 -9.88 11.70 -2.78
C ASN A 36 -8.91 12.80 -2.36
N ILE A 37 -8.12 13.28 -3.28
CA ILE A 37 -7.26 14.44 -3.09
C ILE A 37 -7.44 15.40 -4.26
N TYR A 38 -7.44 16.70 -3.95
CA TYR A 38 -7.28 17.75 -4.93
C TYR A 38 -5.84 18.25 -4.91
N VAL A 39 -5.19 18.31 -6.06
CA VAL A 39 -3.80 18.74 -6.16
C VAL A 39 -3.77 20.27 -6.32
N VAL A 40 -3.46 20.97 -5.23
CA VAL A 40 -3.31 22.42 -5.22
C VAL A 40 -2.02 22.83 -5.92
N LYS A 41 -0.91 22.14 -5.62
CA LYS A 41 0.40 22.43 -6.20
C LYS A 41 1.27 21.18 -6.28
N ASP A 42 1.85 20.92 -7.46
CA ASP A 42 2.82 19.86 -7.70
C ASP A 42 3.98 20.39 -8.55
N PRO A 43 5.04 20.94 -7.94
CA PRO A 43 6.17 21.51 -8.69
C PRO A 43 6.90 20.50 -9.58
N ALA A 44 6.84 19.21 -9.24
CA ALA A 44 7.47 18.16 -10.04
C ALA A 44 6.65 17.82 -11.29
N ASN A 45 5.32 17.90 -11.19
CA ASN A 45 4.39 17.59 -12.28
C ASN A 45 3.24 18.60 -12.31
N PRO A 46 3.46 19.81 -12.83
CA PRO A 46 2.44 20.87 -12.86
C PRO A 46 1.15 20.49 -13.59
N ALA A 47 1.22 19.47 -14.48
CA ALA A 47 0.05 18.94 -15.17
C ALA A 47 -0.99 18.28 -14.25
N ASN A 48 -0.63 17.97 -13.00
CA ASN A 48 -1.53 17.40 -11.99
C ASN A 48 -2.32 18.48 -11.25
N GLU A 49 -1.84 19.72 -11.24
CA GLU A 49 -2.47 20.82 -10.50
C GLU A 49 -3.92 21.06 -10.99
N GLY A 50 -4.82 21.32 -10.06
CA GLY A 50 -6.24 21.54 -10.34
C GLY A 50 -7.05 20.27 -10.63
N LYS A 51 -6.50 19.08 -10.39
CA LYS A 51 -7.17 17.80 -10.64
C LYS A 51 -7.46 17.05 -9.34
N VAL A 52 -8.52 16.22 -9.40
CA VAL A 52 -8.88 15.28 -8.33
C VAL A 52 -8.32 13.90 -8.68
N PHE A 53 -7.72 13.25 -7.70
CA PHE A 53 -7.18 11.89 -7.83
C PHE A 53 -7.54 11.03 -6.61
N LEU A 54 -7.54 9.71 -6.80
CA LEU A 54 -7.49 8.76 -5.69
C LEU A 54 -6.05 8.63 -5.20
N TYR A 55 -5.86 8.87 -3.91
CA TYR A 55 -4.55 8.75 -3.27
C TYR A 55 -4.53 7.59 -2.28
N LYS A 56 -3.60 6.66 -2.50
CA LYS A 56 -3.39 5.50 -1.65
C LYS A 56 -2.21 5.75 -0.72
N PHE A 57 -2.43 5.60 0.59
CA PHE A 57 -1.41 5.88 1.60
C PHE A 57 -1.40 4.84 2.73
N GLY A 58 -0.33 4.86 3.53
CA GLY A 58 -0.11 3.96 4.65
C GLY A 58 -0.43 4.59 6.00
N LYS A 59 -0.17 3.83 7.06
CA LYS A 59 -0.46 4.20 8.45
C LYS A 59 0.13 5.55 8.86
N LYS A 60 1.36 5.88 8.50
CA LYS A 60 2.02 7.14 8.91
C LYS A 60 1.27 8.41 8.47
N ILE A 61 0.72 8.42 7.26
CA ILE A 61 -0.10 9.54 6.81
C ILE A 61 -1.46 9.50 7.50
N PHE A 62 -2.05 8.32 7.67
CA PHE A 62 -3.29 8.17 8.41
C PHE A 62 -3.20 8.68 9.85
N ASP A 63 -2.11 8.35 10.56
CA ASP A 63 -1.88 8.84 11.92
C ASP A 63 -1.79 10.38 11.98
N LYS A 64 -1.18 11.02 10.98
CA LYS A 64 -1.15 12.48 10.88
C LYS A 64 -2.54 13.10 10.65
N LEU A 65 -3.34 12.46 9.78
CA LEU A 65 -4.74 12.87 9.58
C LEU A 65 -5.54 12.75 10.88
N THR A 66 -5.40 11.62 11.56
CA THR A 66 -6.10 11.38 12.84
C THR A 66 -5.65 12.37 13.92
N ALA A 67 -4.35 12.64 14.03
CA ALA A 67 -3.82 13.60 14.99
C ALA A 67 -4.31 15.03 14.72
N ALA A 68 -4.49 15.43 13.46
CA ALA A 68 -5.07 16.72 13.13
C ALA A 68 -6.56 16.81 13.48
N MET A 69 -7.32 15.72 13.25
CA MET A 69 -8.75 15.68 13.57
C MET A 69 -9.04 15.51 15.06
N GLN A 70 -8.11 14.86 15.79
CA GLN A 70 -8.25 14.56 17.22
C GLN A 70 -6.92 14.88 17.91
N PRO A 71 -6.64 16.16 18.17
CA PRO A 71 -5.42 16.57 18.87
C PRO A 71 -5.37 15.99 20.28
N GLU A 72 -4.17 15.75 20.79
CA GLU A 72 -3.94 15.17 22.12
C GLU A 72 -4.09 16.22 23.23
N PHE A 73 -3.87 17.50 22.93
CA PHE A 73 -3.89 18.59 23.91
C PHE A 73 -5.12 19.48 23.74
N GLU A 74 -5.67 19.94 24.85
CA GLU A 74 -6.89 20.79 24.89
C GLU A 74 -6.68 22.20 24.29
N ASP A 75 -5.42 22.65 24.19
CA ASP A 75 -5.05 23.93 23.59
C ASP A 75 -4.80 23.85 22.07
N GLU A 76 -4.86 22.67 21.49
CA GLU A 76 -4.76 22.47 20.06
C GLU A 76 -6.16 22.49 19.41
N GLU A 77 -6.30 23.25 18.34
CA GLU A 77 -7.55 23.26 17.56
C GLU A 77 -7.62 22.04 16.64
N ALA A 78 -8.73 21.31 16.71
CA ALA A 78 -9.00 20.21 15.79
C ALA A 78 -9.21 20.74 14.37
N ILE A 79 -8.54 20.12 13.40
CA ILE A 79 -8.65 20.47 11.98
C ILE A 79 -9.28 19.26 11.28
N ASP A 80 -10.39 19.45 10.57
CA ASP A 80 -10.90 18.46 9.63
C ASP A 80 -10.26 18.68 8.24
N PRO A 81 -9.27 17.87 7.83
CA PRO A 81 -8.61 18.05 6.53
C PRO A 81 -9.52 17.81 5.32
N PHE A 82 -10.72 17.32 5.53
CA PHE A 82 -11.71 17.05 4.49
C PHE A 82 -12.77 18.15 4.35
N ASP A 83 -12.75 19.15 5.21
CA ASP A 83 -13.60 20.34 5.10
C ASP A 83 -13.05 21.28 4.03
N PHE A 84 -13.90 21.72 3.09
CA PHE A 84 -13.50 22.59 1.99
C PHE A 84 -13.32 24.06 2.42
N TRP A 85 -13.98 24.47 3.50
CA TRP A 85 -13.98 25.86 3.98
C TRP A 85 -13.05 26.09 5.18
N GLN A 86 -12.99 25.12 6.09
CA GLN A 86 -12.22 25.22 7.33
C GLN A 86 -11.11 24.18 7.45
N GLY A 87 -10.88 23.42 6.39
CA GLY A 87 -9.83 22.42 6.34
C GLY A 87 -8.44 22.98 6.17
N ALA A 88 -7.48 22.13 5.93
CA ALA A 88 -6.10 22.54 5.74
C ALA A 88 -5.40 21.74 4.63
N ASN A 89 -4.62 22.42 3.84
CA ASN A 89 -3.80 21.78 2.82
C ASN A 89 -2.71 20.91 3.44
N PHE A 90 -2.61 19.66 3.00
CA PHE A 90 -1.56 18.73 3.43
C PHE A 90 -0.31 18.89 2.56
N LYS A 91 0.80 19.30 3.14
CA LYS A 91 2.10 19.39 2.48
C LYS A 91 2.81 18.05 2.54
N LEU A 92 2.65 17.24 1.49
CA LEU A 92 3.28 15.93 1.38
C LEU A 92 4.78 16.07 1.10
N LYS A 93 5.62 15.64 2.04
CA LYS A 93 7.09 15.63 1.90
C LYS A 93 7.58 14.18 1.93
N ALA A 94 8.03 13.69 0.77
CA ALA A 94 8.63 12.37 0.65
C ALA A 94 10.15 12.47 0.69
N LYS A 95 10.78 11.79 1.65
CA LYS A 95 12.25 11.69 1.77
C LYS A 95 12.65 10.23 1.68
N ASN A 96 13.86 9.95 1.21
CA ASN A 96 14.47 8.63 1.31
C ASN A 96 15.34 8.61 2.58
N VAL A 97 15.04 7.69 3.49
CA VAL A 97 15.80 7.46 4.73
C VAL A 97 16.19 5.99 4.76
N ALA A 98 17.46 5.68 4.75
CA ALA A 98 18.00 4.32 4.73
C ALA A 98 17.38 3.43 3.64
N GLY A 99 17.22 3.96 2.41
CA GLY A 99 16.61 3.22 1.29
C GLY A 99 15.08 3.20 1.28
N TYR A 100 14.40 3.62 2.33
CA TYR A 100 12.94 3.60 2.45
C TYR A 100 12.33 4.99 2.29
N ARG A 101 11.15 5.03 1.64
CA ARG A 101 10.38 6.26 1.49
C ARG A 101 9.72 6.64 2.81
N ASN A 102 10.08 7.82 3.34
CA ASN A 102 9.61 8.35 4.62
C ASN A 102 8.78 9.61 4.40
N TYR A 103 7.68 9.76 5.14
CA TYR A 103 6.72 10.86 5.07
C TYR A 103 6.61 11.66 6.39
N ASP A 104 7.47 11.42 7.36
CA ASP A 104 7.39 12.00 8.71
C ASP A 104 7.47 13.53 8.71
N SER A 105 8.16 14.11 7.72
CA SER A 105 8.26 15.57 7.56
C SER A 105 7.04 16.23 6.93
N SER A 106 6.01 15.44 6.56
CA SER A 106 4.77 15.99 6.02
C SER A 106 3.97 16.68 7.11
N GLU A 107 3.30 17.77 6.78
CA GLU A 107 2.60 18.63 7.74
C GLU A 107 1.36 19.26 7.11
N PHE A 108 0.42 19.70 7.93
CA PHE A 108 -0.69 20.54 7.51
C PHE A 108 -0.27 22.01 7.43
N ALA A 109 -0.86 22.74 6.49
CA ALA A 109 -0.82 24.19 6.46
C ALA A 109 -1.76 24.74 7.54
N ARG A 110 -1.82 26.05 7.68
CA ARG A 110 -2.88 26.70 8.47
C ARG A 110 -4.23 26.43 7.83
N PRO A 111 -5.29 26.27 8.65
CA PRO A 111 -6.65 26.16 8.13
C PRO A 111 -6.99 27.34 7.22
N ASP A 112 -7.56 27.03 6.07
CA ASP A 112 -7.99 28.01 5.07
C ASP A 112 -8.95 27.34 4.10
N ALA A 113 -9.80 28.13 3.44
CA ALA A 113 -10.68 27.60 2.39
C ALA A 113 -9.85 27.05 1.22
N LEU A 114 -10.33 25.96 0.62
CA LEU A 114 -9.68 25.32 -0.52
C LEU A 114 -9.56 26.27 -1.72
N LEU A 115 -10.64 27.01 -2.00
CA LEU A 115 -10.74 28.05 -3.02
C LEU A 115 -11.60 29.20 -2.49
N ASP A 116 -11.48 30.37 -3.11
CA ASP A 116 -12.27 31.57 -2.78
C ASP A 116 -13.71 31.53 -3.36
N ASP A 117 -14.00 30.58 -4.26
CA ASP A 117 -15.25 30.48 -5.00
C ASP A 117 -15.98 29.16 -4.69
N ASP A 118 -17.19 29.27 -4.16
CA ASP A 118 -18.03 28.13 -3.79
C ASP A 118 -18.46 27.29 -5.01
N ASP A 119 -18.72 27.92 -6.13
CA ASP A 119 -19.10 27.20 -7.37
C ASP A 119 -17.93 26.37 -7.89
N ALA A 120 -16.71 26.86 -7.76
CA ALA A 120 -15.50 26.14 -8.10
C ALA A 120 -15.26 24.97 -7.14
N MET A 121 -15.52 25.12 -5.83
CA MET A 121 -15.45 24.05 -4.85
C MET A 121 -16.51 22.97 -5.12
N GLU A 122 -17.74 23.35 -5.46
CA GLU A 122 -18.77 22.38 -5.88
C GLU A 122 -18.38 21.61 -7.13
N ALA A 123 -17.73 22.27 -8.09
CA ALA A 123 -17.23 21.63 -9.30
C ALA A 123 -16.11 20.61 -9.02
N ILE A 124 -15.29 20.82 -7.98
CA ILE A 124 -14.29 19.87 -7.49
C ILE A 124 -14.99 18.69 -6.82
N TRP A 125 -15.91 18.95 -5.90
CA TRP A 125 -16.66 17.91 -5.20
C TRP A 125 -17.37 16.95 -6.18
N LYS A 126 -17.98 17.47 -7.22
CA LYS A 126 -18.62 16.65 -8.27
C LYS A 126 -17.64 15.77 -9.06
N LYS A 127 -16.35 16.03 -8.99
CA LYS A 127 -15.30 15.22 -9.65
C LYS A 127 -14.71 14.15 -8.73
N GLU A 128 -15.13 14.08 -7.47
CA GLU A 128 -14.66 13.07 -6.55
C GLU A 128 -15.10 11.66 -6.98
N TYR A 129 -14.25 10.70 -6.72
CA TYR A 129 -14.52 9.29 -6.97
C TYR A 129 -15.33 8.69 -5.82
N SER A 130 -16.26 7.79 -6.13
CA SER A 130 -17.00 7.04 -5.13
C SER A 130 -16.08 6.05 -4.39
N LEU A 131 -15.72 6.38 -3.13
CA LEU A 131 -14.91 5.48 -2.30
C LEU A 131 -15.71 4.23 -1.88
N ALA A 132 -17.04 4.32 -1.83
CA ALA A 132 -17.91 3.19 -1.50
C ALA A 132 -17.82 2.07 -2.54
N GLU A 133 -17.60 2.39 -3.81
CA GLU A 133 -17.43 1.41 -4.87
C GLU A 133 -16.17 0.56 -4.68
N LEU A 134 -15.10 1.12 -4.10
CA LEU A 134 -13.85 0.40 -3.85
C LEU A 134 -13.97 -0.66 -2.75
N VAL A 135 -14.97 -0.54 -1.89
CA VAL A 135 -15.25 -1.47 -0.78
C VAL A 135 -16.56 -2.23 -0.95
N ALA A 136 -17.19 -2.12 -2.10
CA ALA A 136 -18.40 -2.84 -2.43
C ALA A 136 -18.16 -4.36 -2.42
N ALA A 137 -19.18 -5.13 -2.08
CA ALA A 137 -19.05 -6.58 -1.86
C ALA A 137 -18.65 -7.34 -3.15
N ASP A 138 -19.05 -6.84 -4.30
CA ASP A 138 -18.73 -7.36 -5.63
C ASP A 138 -17.24 -7.21 -6.02
N GLN A 139 -16.51 -6.28 -5.37
CA GLN A 139 -15.08 -6.12 -5.56
C GLN A 139 -14.24 -7.19 -4.83
N PHE A 140 -14.87 -8.04 -4.03
CA PHE A 140 -14.18 -9.05 -3.23
C PHE A 140 -14.67 -10.45 -3.59
N LYS A 141 -13.71 -11.37 -3.74
CA LYS A 141 -14.02 -12.80 -3.96
C LYS A 141 -14.64 -13.41 -2.71
N SER A 142 -15.47 -14.42 -2.92
CA SER A 142 -16.09 -15.16 -1.82
C SER A 142 -15.03 -15.93 -0.99
N TYR A 143 -15.38 -16.28 0.25
CA TYR A 143 -14.52 -17.11 1.08
C TYR A 143 -14.16 -18.44 0.40
N ASP A 144 -15.12 -19.08 -0.27
CA ASP A 144 -14.95 -20.38 -0.92
C ASP A 144 -14.01 -20.27 -2.13
N ASP A 145 -14.09 -19.21 -2.91
CA ASP A 145 -13.20 -18.97 -4.05
C ASP A 145 -11.78 -18.69 -3.59
N LEU A 146 -11.62 -17.87 -2.54
CA LEU A 146 -10.32 -17.63 -1.94
C LEU A 146 -9.72 -18.90 -1.35
N LYS A 147 -10.55 -19.77 -0.72
CA LYS A 147 -10.10 -21.03 -0.17
C LYS A 147 -9.67 -22.01 -1.26
N LYS A 148 -10.44 -22.16 -2.33
CA LYS A 148 -10.06 -22.98 -3.50
C LYS A 148 -8.72 -22.52 -4.09
N ARG A 149 -8.53 -21.21 -4.23
CA ARG A 149 -7.28 -20.63 -4.75
C ARG A 149 -6.11 -20.88 -3.79
N LEU A 150 -6.31 -20.74 -2.48
CA LEU A 150 -5.31 -21.04 -1.47
C LEU A 150 -4.89 -22.51 -1.53
N ASP A 151 -5.85 -23.45 -1.54
CA ASP A 151 -5.59 -24.89 -1.62
C ASP A 151 -4.83 -25.27 -2.92
N TYR A 152 -5.16 -24.62 -4.02
CA TYR A 152 -4.44 -24.79 -5.29
C TYR A 152 -2.98 -24.32 -5.19
N VAL A 153 -2.73 -23.14 -4.62
CA VAL A 153 -1.39 -22.56 -4.46
C VAL A 153 -0.53 -23.38 -3.51
N LEU A 154 -1.13 -23.90 -2.44
CA LEU A 154 -0.44 -24.79 -1.46
C LEU A 154 -0.18 -26.19 -1.98
N GLY A 155 -0.66 -26.54 -3.18
CA GLY A 155 -0.49 -27.85 -3.78
C GLY A 155 -1.34 -28.94 -3.14
N ASN A 156 -2.35 -28.56 -2.35
CA ASN A 156 -3.34 -29.48 -1.78
C ASN A 156 -4.27 -29.99 -2.89
N LYS A 157 -3.77 -30.93 -3.71
CA LYS A 157 -4.50 -31.53 -4.84
C LYS A 157 -5.58 -32.47 -4.33
N GLY A 158 -6.69 -31.94 -3.86
CA GLY A 158 -7.79 -32.74 -3.32
C GLY A 158 -9.19 -32.32 -3.76
N THR A 159 -9.35 -31.31 -4.60
CA THR A 159 -10.67 -30.88 -5.08
C THR A 159 -10.75 -30.93 -6.59
N PRO A 160 -11.88 -31.49 -7.17
CA PRO A 160 -12.06 -31.54 -8.60
C PRO A 160 -12.07 -30.13 -9.20
N ARG A 161 -11.33 -29.95 -10.28
CA ARG A 161 -11.30 -28.75 -11.11
C ARG A 161 -12.72 -28.44 -11.60
N PHE A 162 -13.35 -27.45 -11.03
CA PHE A 162 -14.26 -26.61 -11.79
C PHE A 162 -13.38 -25.58 -12.49
N GLN A 163 -13.13 -25.77 -13.77
CA GLN A 163 -12.55 -24.77 -14.63
C GLN A 163 -13.65 -23.75 -14.92
N ASP A 164 -13.63 -22.64 -14.22
CA ASP A 164 -14.27 -21.43 -14.69
C ASP A 164 -13.44 -20.94 -15.89
N GLU A 165 -14.05 -20.91 -17.06
CA GLU A 165 -13.40 -20.50 -18.31
C GLU A 165 -12.82 -19.06 -18.18
N GLU A 166 -13.41 -18.23 -17.35
CA GLU A 166 -12.98 -16.86 -17.08
C GLU A 166 -11.66 -16.81 -16.29
N SER A 167 -11.46 -17.70 -15.31
CA SER A 167 -10.21 -17.77 -14.54
C SER A 167 -9.03 -18.33 -15.35
N VAL A 168 -9.31 -19.15 -16.36
CA VAL A 168 -8.28 -19.68 -17.29
C VAL A 168 -7.83 -18.58 -18.25
N MET A 169 -8.75 -17.73 -18.71
CA MET A 169 -8.42 -16.58 -19.56
C MET A 169 -7.57 -15.55 -18.80
N GLU A 170 -7.93 -15.20 -17.56
CA GLU A 170 -7.12 -14.28 -16.73
C GLU A 170 -5.73 -14.83 -16.45
N GLU A 171 -5.58 -16.16 -16.21
CA GLU A 171 -4.25 -16.76 -16.03
C GLU A 171 -3.43 -16.80 -17.32
N GLU A 172 -4.04 -17.01 -18.47
CA GLU A 172 -3.36 -16.97 -19.76
C GLU A 172 -2.95 -15.53 -20.14
N GLU A 173 -3.79 -14.53 -19.92
CA GLU A 173 -3.44 -13.13 -20.12
C GLU A 173 -2.32 -12.67 -19.17
N PHE A 174 -2.37 -13.05 -17.89
CA PHE A 174 -1.30 -12.76 -16.93
C PHE A 174 0.02 -13.46 -17.29
N ARG A 175 -0.05 -14.70 -17.78
CA ARG A 175 1.14 -15.43 -18.27
C ARG A 175 1.69 -14.84 -19.57
N GLN A 176 0.84 -14.33 -20.46
CA GLN A 176 1.27 -13.68 -21.70
C GLN A 176 1.91 -12.31 -21.42
N GLN A 177 1.33 -11.50 -20.51
CA GLN A 177 1.93 -10.24 -20.09
C GLN A 177 3.28 -10.41 -19.39
N ASN A 178 3.41 -11.42 -18.52
CA ASN A 178 4.67 -11.71 -17.85
C ASN A 178 5.73 -12.38 -18.74
N ARG A 179 5.33 -13.09 -19.80
CA ARG A 179 6.28 -13.66 -20.77
C ARG A 179 6.95 -12.60 -21.64
N GLY A 180 6.26 -11.50 -21.97
CA GLY A 180 6.83 -10.35 -22.65
C GLY A 180 7.88 -9.63 -21.81
N SER A 181 7.52 -9.30 -20.57
CA SER A 181 8.39 -8.59 -19.63
C SER A 181 9.62 -9.39 -19.18
N SER A 182 9.47 -10.71 -19.00
CA SER A 182 10.61 -11.57 -18.60
C SER A 182 11.63 -11.78 -19.72
N ARG A 183 11.23 -11.73 -20.99
CA ARG A 183 12.17 -11.87 -22.12
C ARG A 183 12.98 -10.59 -22.36
N GLU A 184 12.35 -9.43 -22.27
CA GLU A 184 13.02 -8.14 -22.38
C GLU A 184 14.04 -7.93 -21.24
N LEU A 185 13.65 -8.22 -20.00
CA LEU A 185 14.53 -8.14 -18.83
C LEU A 185 15.72 -9.12 -18.89
N THR A 186 15.53 -10.32 -19.46
CA THR A 186 16.64 -11.30 -19.58
C THR A 186 17.57 -10.98 -20.73
N GLU A 187 17.14 -10.33 -21.78
CA GLU A 187 18.02 -9.88 -22.86
C GLU A 187 18.82 -8.63 -22.47
N ASP A 188 18.22 -7.67 -21.78
CA ASP A 188 18.90 -6.49 -21.23
C ASP A 188 19.94 -6.87 -20.16
N LEU A 189 19.58 -7.75 -19.22
CA LEU A 189 20.53 -8.26 -18.21
C LEU A 189 21.67 -9.08 -18.82
N ARG A 190 21.43 -9.77 -19.92
CA ARG A 190 22.46 -10.54 -20.63
C ARG A 190 23.40 -9.62 -21.42
N GLY A 191 22.90 -8.47 -21.89
CA GLY A 191 23.69 -7.41 -22.50
C GLY A 191 24.61 -6.71 -21.50
N GLU A 192 24.10 -6.41 -20.29
CA GLU A 192 24.88 -5.79 -19.22
C GLU A 192 25.90 -6.75 -18.60
N LEU A 193 25.57 -8.03 -18.43
CA LEU A 193 26.50 -9.03 -17.87
C LEU A 193 27.72 -9.29 -18.77
N ASN A 194 27.58 -9.13 -20.08
CA ASN A 194 28.68 -9.28 -21.03
C ASN A 194 29.60 -8.04 -21.09
N SER A 195 29.19 -6.92 -20.53
CA SER A 195 29.99 -5.67 -20.49
C SER A 195 30.77 -5.48 -19.18
N LEU A 196 30.55 -6.31 -18.18
CA LEU A 196 31.23 -6.23 -16.87
C LEU A 196 32.24 -7.38 -16.72
N GLN A 197 33.52 -7.09 -16.99
CA GLN A 197 34.62 -7.96 -16.54
C GLN A 197 34.77 -7.89 -15.01
N PRO A 198 35.18 -8.99 -14.32
CA PRO A 198 35.06 -9.11 -12.89
C PRO A 198 36.17 -8.38 -12.13
N THR A 199 35.80 -7.44 -11.28
CA THR A 199 36.62 -7.07 -10.13
C THR A 199 35.92 -7.57 -8.86
N ARG A 200 36.72 -8.27 -8.06
CA ARG A 200 36.38 -9.00 -6.82
C ARG A 200 35.90 -8.09 -5.69
N SER A 201 35.04 -8.71 -4.84
CA SER A 201 34.76 -8.47 -3.40
C SER A 201 33.77 -7.33 -3.13
N SER A 202 32.72 -7.52 -2.40
CA SER A 202 32.50 -8.02 -1.05
C SER A 202 31.04 -7.92 -0.65
N SER A 203 30.56 -8.94 0.08
CA SER A 203 29.46 -8.99 1.07
C SER A 203 28.23 -8.09 0.92
N VAL A 204 27.12 -8.72 0.65
CA VAL A 204 25.76 -8.18 0.80
C VAL A 204 25.29 -8.54 2.20
N ASP A 205 25.04 -7.53 3.05
CA ASP A 205 24.32 -7.68 4.31
C ASP A 205 22.81 -7.63 4.03
N GLU A 206 22.17 -8.77 4.19
CA GLU A 206 20.72 -8.91 4.40
C GLU A 206 20.47 -8.77 5.90
N ASP A 207 20.20 -7.59 6.44
CA ASP A 207 19.70 -7.45 7.82
C ASP A 207 19.26 -6.00 8.06
N GLU A 208 17.98 -5.64 7.76
CA GLU A 208 17.41 -4.39 8.29
C GLU A 208 15.92 -4.46 8.71
N ASP A 209 15.34 -5.64 8.83
CA ASP A 209 14.00 -5.79 9.44
C ASP A 209 14.05 -6.18 10.95
N ASP A 210 15.22 -6.50 11.49
CA ASP A 210 15.37 -6.94 12.87
C ASP A 210 15.49 -5.79 13.91
N ASP A 211 15.86 -4.58 13.49
CA ASP A 211 16.08 -3.46 14.44
C ASP A 211 14.78 -2.92 15.07
N ALA A 212 13.65 -2.98 14.37
CA ALA A 212 12.38 -2.55 14.94
C ALA A 212 11.84 -3.52 15.99
N MET A 213 12.16 -4.82 15.87
CA MET A 213 11.72 -5.85 16.83
C MET A 213 12.63 -5.92 18.06
N SER A 214 13.92 -5.61 17.92
CA SER A 214 14.85 -5.57 19.05
C SER A 214 14.54 -4.40 20.01
N TYR A 215 14.02 -3.28 19.48
CA TYR A 215 13.58 -2.13 20.26
C TYR A 215 12.35 -2.46 21.13
N PHE A 216 11.40 -3.22 20.58
CA PHE A 216 10.21 -3.65 21.32
C PHE A 216 10.50 -4.76 22.34
N ALA A 217 11.49 -5.60 22.11
CA ALA A 217 11.91 -6.62 23.07
C ALA A 217 12.56 -5.99 24.30
N LYS A 218 13.34 -4.92 24.14
CA LYS A 218 13.96 -4.17 25.26
C LYS A 218 12.95 -3.39 26.11
N LEU A 219 11.84 -2.93 25.51
CA LEU A 219 10.79 -2.22 26.25
C LEU A 219 9.89 -3.15 27.09
N ALA A 220 9.93 -4.45 26.82
CA ALA A 220 9.14 -5.44 27.57
C ALA A 220 9.88 -6.04 28.79
N GLU A 221 11.16 -5.70 28.99
CA GLU A 221 11.97 -6.15 30.12
C GLU A 221 12.21 -5.06 31.21
N GLU A 222 11.67 -3.84 31.03
CA GLU A 222 11.58 -2.80 32.06
C GLU A 222 10.16 -2.69 32.63
#